data_59b2ee66d92e1678deda2be10d8f4ff9
#
_entry.id   59b2ee66d92e1678deda2be10d8f4ff9
#
_cell.length_a   1.000
_cell.length_b   1.000
_cell.length_c   1.000
_cell.angle_alpha   90.00
_cell.angle_beta   90.00
_cell.angle_gamma   90.00
#
_symmetry.space_group_name_H-M   'P 1'
#
loop_
_entity.id
_entity.type
_entity.pdbx_description
1 polymer ?
#
loop_
_entity_poly.entity_id
_entity_poly.type
_entity_poly.pdbx_seq_one_letter_code
_entity_poly.pdbx_strand_id
1 'polypeptide(L)'
;MIRKIAFCAGMICCGWLQAGYAQVEVELPEPAPVVYDTNYISSYRYRLTTRVYVSQKYTVFTLPTDDGNFMLFRPNNTFNQGVGWTYRGFSINLGFGLPGINGNSSQRGKSSWLDCQMHMYGRRNTIDVFLQRYQGYYIGQGKLPGYEGYYNDEAIKVRTFGGIYTHIHNWKRYSFRFGATQDEFQKRSSGSLLYGMTVLYSLVKKDDEGIAHPGIAGLARYSEVGRINTWNIGPHIGYGYNWIFLKRWYLGAAVNMAATLSLYQENKGMGSPNPEPGPYLTGTHADIAPSAIGRLAAGYNSDRWGVAFYYVHHTHLNRSYIGQYTSGSVG
;
A
#
# COMPACT_ATOMS: atom_id res chain seq x y z
N MET A 1 7.74 -15.80 36.10
CA MET A 1 8.27 -14.44 36.41
C MET A 1 7.25 -13.44 35.85
N ILE A 2 6.35 -12.97 36.71
CA ILE A 2 5.22 -12.09 36.36
C ILE A 2 5.75 -10.67 36.18
N ARG A 3 5.63 -10.10 35.00
CA ARG A 3 5.93 -8.68 34.75
C ARG A 3 4.63 -7.87 34.82
N LYS A 4 4.55 -6.99 35.79
CA LYS A 4 3.45 -6.05 35.97
C LYS A 4 3.60 -4.90 34.95
N ILE A 5 2.58 -4.68 34.13
CA ILE A 5 2.49 -3.52 33.24
C ILE A 5 1.40 -2.62 33.80
N ALA A 6 1.77 -1.42 34.23
CA ALA A 6 0.82 -0.41 34.68
C ALA A 6 0.30 0.41 33.48
N PHE A 7 -0.99 0.44 33.29
CA PHE A 7 -1.65 1.30 32.29
C PHE A 7 -2.29 2.47 33.05
N CYS A 8 -1.85 3.70 32.80
CA CYS A 8 -2.54 4.91 33.27
C CYS A 8 -3.57 5.34 32.22
N ALA A 9 -4.86 5.14 32.51
CA ALA A 9 -5.95 5.77 31.77
C ALA A 9 -6.36 7.05 32.49
N GLY A 10 -5.97 8.20 31.96
CA GLY A 10 -6.39 9.50 32.47
C GLY A 10 -7.74 9.92 31.88
N MET A 11 -8.77 9.97 32.67
CA MET A 11 -10.04 10.63 32.38
C MET A 11 -10.04 12.02 33.00
N ILE A 12 -10.07 13.06 32.17
CA ILE A 12 -10.22 14.46 32.65
C ILE A 12 -11.70 14.75 32.74
N CYS A 13 -12.24 14.77 33.97
CA CYS A 13 -13.44 15.48 34.32
C CYS A 13 -13.16 16.31 35.56
N CYS A 14 -13.50 17.61 35.52
CA CYS A 14 -13.35 18.56 36.62
C CYS A 14 -14.09 18.09 37.87
N GLY A 15 -13.38 17.97 38.98
CA GLY A 15 -13.90 17.78 40.32
C GLY A 15 -13.39 16.52 41.01
N TRP A 16 -12.42 16.71 41.92
CA TRP A 16 -11.91 15.71 42.89
C TRP A 16 -11.34 14.42 42.29
N LEU A 17 -10.07 14.44 41.93
CA LEU A 17 -9.28 13.28 41.51
C LEU A 17 -8.96 12.39 42.72
N GLN A 18 -9.68 11.28 42.87
CA GLN A 18 -9.12 10.09 43.49
C GLN A 18 -8.53 9.22 42.34
N ALA A 19 -7.21 9.14 42.23
CA ALA A 19 -6.53 8.27 41.31
C ALA A 19 -6.68 6.82 41.78
N GLY A 20 -7.67 6.12 41.24
CA GLY A 20 -7.81 4.69 41.41
C GLY A 20 -6.83 3.97 40.46
N TYR A 21 -5.78 3.38 40.99
CA TYR A 21 -4.90 2.48 40.23
C TYR A 21 -5.58 1.12 40.11
N ALA A 22 -6.15 0.81 38.96
CA ALA A 22 -6.54 -0.56 38.64
C ALA A 22 -5.30 -1.30 38.12
N GLN A 23 -4.72 -2.16 38.92
CA GLN A 23 -3.73 -3.15 38.46
C GLN A 23 -4.50 -4.27 37.76
N VAL A 24 -4.49 -4.27 36.43
CA VAL A 24 -4.95 -5.41 35.65
C VAL A 24 -3.77 -6.39 35.55
N GLU A 25 -3.84 -7.48 36.31
CA GLU A 25 -2.91 -8.58 36.18
C GLU A 25 -3.26 -9.35 34.91
N VAL A 26 -2.52 -9.08 33.84
CA VAL A 26 -2.65 -9.80 32.57
C VAL A 26 -1.75 -11.03 32.68
N GLU A 27 -2.34 -12.19 32.92
CA GLU A 27 -1.66 -13.47 32.71
C GLU A 27 -1.27 -13.56 31.23
N LEU A 28 0.01 -13.34 30.92
CA LEU A 28 0.52 -13.58 29.58
C LEU A 28 0.55 -15.10 29.35
N PRO A 29 -0.16 -15.60 28.33
CA PRO A 29 -0.13 -17.02 28.04
C PRO A 29 1.30 -17.48 27.81
N GLU A 30 1.60 -18.70 28.21
CA GLU A 30 2.91 -19.33 28.00
C GLU A 30 3.36 -19.15 26.53
N PRO A 31 4.65 -18.87 26.31
CA PRO A 31 5.16 -18.70 24.96
C PRO A 31 4.91 -19.98 24.17
N ALA A 32 4.15 -19.89 23.07
CA ALA A 32 3.90 -21.02 22.18
C ALA A 32 5.25 -21.66 21.76
N PRO A 33 5.31 -22.99 21.59
CA PRO A 33 6.54 -23.68 21.26
C PRO A 33 7.21 -23.07 20.03
N VAL A 34 8.53 -22.96 20.06
CA VAL A 34 9.33 -22.38 18.96
C VAL A 34 9.22 -23.31 17.76
N VAL A 35 8.62 -22.84 16.70
CA VAL A 35 8.30 -23.64 15.48
C VAL A 35 9.25 -23.31 14.32
N TYR A 36 10.28 -22.48 14.50
CA TYR A 36 11.22 -22.03 13.46
C TYR A 36 12.67 -22.37 13.82
N ASP A 37 13.57 -22.34 12.84
CA ASP A 37 15.00 -22.60 13.04
C ASP A 37 15.66 -21.37 13.70
N THR A 38 16.01 -21.53 14.98
CA THR A 38 16.62 -20.46 15.79
C THR A 38 18.03 -20.08 15.35
N ASN A 39 18.69 -20.90 14.51
CA ASN A 39 19.96 -20.53 13.89
C ASN A 39 19.78 -19.49 12.78
N TYR A 40 18.58 -19.41 12.18
CA TYR A 40 18.24 -18.48 11.12
C TYR A 40 17.49 -17.26 11.58
N ILE A 41 16.65 -17.39 12.60
CA ILE A 41 15.70 -16.35 13.02
C ILE A 41 15.71 -16.20 14.55
N SER A 42 15.68 -14.94 15.01
CA SER A 42 15.25 -14.55 16.35
C SER A 42 13.95 -13.79 16.25
N SER A 43 12.98 -14.11 17.08
CA SER A 43 11.69 -13.42 17.10
C SER A 43 11.53 -12.60 18.37
N TYR A 44 11.12 -11.37 18.20
CA TYR A 44 10.74 -10.44 19.28
C TYR A 44 9.23 -10.30 19.39
N ARG A 45 8.48 -11.27 18.84
CA ARG A 45 7.02 -11.25 18.70
C ARG A 45 6.27 -10.94 20.00
N TYR A 46 6.82 -11.34 21.13
CA TYR A 46 6.25 -11.09 22.47
C TYR A 46 6.76 -9.79 23.11
N ARG A 47 7.51 -8.97 22.37
CA ARG A 47 7.91 -7.64 22.77
C ARG A 47 7.16 -6.61 21.94
N LEU A 48 6.78 -5.50 22.57
CA LEU A 48 6.25 -4.36 21.84
C LEU A 48 7.40 -3.71 21.07
N THR A 49 7.29 -3.70 19.75
CA THR A 49 8.19 -2.95 18.87
C THR A 49 7.53 -1.62 18.52
N THR A 50 8.18 -0.52 18.89
CA THR A 50 7.75 0.83 18.51
C THR A 50 8.69 1.36 17.45
N ARG A 51 8.15 2.05 16.46
CA ARG A 51 8.94 2.68 15.39
C ARG A 51 8.46 4.10 15.10
N VAL A 52 9.39 4.95 14.73
CA VAL A 52 9.15 6.25 14.14
C VAL A 52 9.55 6.14 12.67
N TYR A 53 8.76 6.65 11.76
CA TYR A 53 9.04 6.50 10.34
C TYR A 53 8.65 7.76 9.54
N VAL A 54 9.30 7.90 8.39
CA VAL A 54 8.91 8.81 7.33
C VAL A 54 8.51 7.97 6.12
N SER A 55 7.37 8.24 5.53
CA SER A 55 6.88 7.46 4.39
C SER A 55 6.31 8.36 3.30
N GLN A 56 6.43 7.91 2.07
CA GLN A 56 5.71 8.46 0.94
C GLN A 56 4.90 7.35 0.29
N LYS A 57 3.59 7.55 0.22
CA LYS A 57 2.66 6.62 -0.41
C LYS A 57 1.99 7.32 -1.56
N TYR A 58 1.82 6.67 -2.67
CA TYR A 58 1.15 7.23 -3.83
C TYR A 58 0.41 6.16 -4.62
N THR A 59 -0.74 6.53 -5.14
CA THR A 59 -1.52 5.74 -6.06
C THR A 59 -1.57 6.49 -7.38
N VAL A 60 -0.99 5.93 -8.41
CA VAL A 60 -1.00 6.49 -9.76
C VAL A 60 -1.86 5.64 -10.66
N PHE A 61 -2.44 6.22 -11.68
CA PHE A 61 -3.11 5.47 -12.74
C PHE A 61 -2.73 6.03 -14.10
N THR A 62 -2.83 5.20 -15.12
CA THR A 62 -2.59 5.59 -16.51
C THR A 62 -3.84 5.32 -17.35
N LEU A 63 -4.11 6.20 -18.26
CA LEU A 63 -5.12 6.00 -19.30
C LEU A 63 -4.40 5.82 -20.64
N PRO A 64 -4.75 4.79 -21.43
CA PRO A 64 -4.24 4.67 -22.79
C PRO A 64 -4.75 5.83 -23.64
N THR A 65 -3.85 6.35 -24.46
CA THR A 65 -4.14 7.43 -25.41
C THR A 65 -4.45 6.86 -26.79
N ASP A 66 -5.12 7.65 -27.65
CA ASP A 66 -5.54 7.22 -28.98
C ASP A 66 -4.35 6.86 -29.91
N ASP A 67 -3.16 7.38 -29.62
CA ASP A 67 -1.90 7.08 -30.31
C ASP A 67 -1.16 5.83 -29.77
N GLY A 68 -1.79 5.10 -28.83
CA GLY A 68 -1.23 3.88 -28.21
C GLY A 68 -0.22 4.12 -27.09
N ASN A 69 -0.02 5.36 -26.68
CA ASN A 69 0.78 5.73 -25.51
C ASN A 69 -0.07 5.67 -24.21
N PHE A 70 0.51 6.07 -23.10
CA PHE A 70 -0.14 6.10 -21.79
C PHE A 70 0.04 7.46 -21.12
N MET A 71 -1.07 8.04 -20.67
CA MET A 71 -1.06 9.26 -19.89
C MET A 71 -1.11 8.94 -18.39
N LEU A 72 -0.09 9.39 -17.65
CA LEU A 72 0.10 9.09 -16.24
C LEU A 72 -0.48 10.21 -15.36
N PHE A 73 -1.43 9.85 -14.52
CA PHE A 73 -2.03 10.69 -13.49
C PHE A 73 -1.40 10.40 -12.12
N ARG A 74 -0.93 11.44 -11.44
CA ARG A 74 -0.26 11.36 -10.14
C ARG A 74 -0.96 12.23 -9.11
N PRO A 75 -1.10 11.79 -7.85
CA PRO A 75 -1.52 12.67 -6.77
C PRO A 75 -0.34 13.56 -6.35
N ASN A 76 -0.63 14.79 -5.96
CA ASN A 76 0.34 15.70 -5.34
C ASN A 76 0.39 15.44 -3.84
N ASN A 77 0.91 14.29 -3.44
CA ASN A 77 1.00 13.91 -2.04
C ASN A 77 2.41 14.12 -1.48
N THR A 78 2.44 14.32 -0.18
CA THR A 78 3.61 14.69 0.58
C THR A 78 4.22 13.50 1.29
N PHE A 79 5.37 13.72 1.92
CA PHE A 79 5.89 12.81 2.92
C PHE A 79 5.00 12.81 4.15
N ASN A 80 4.79 11.65 4.73
CA ASN A 80 4.14 11.45 6.01
C ASN A 80 5.20 11.07 7.03
N GLN A 81 5.09 11.63 8.22
CA GLN A 81 5.79 11.14 9.41
C GLN A 81 4.81 10.34 10.25
N GLY A 82 5.30 9.37 10.99
CA GLY A 82 4.40 8.56 11.78
C GLY A 82 5.07 7.75 12.87
N VAL A 83 4.21 7.16 13.68
CA VAL A 83 4.58 6.20 14.70
C VAL A 83 3.86 4.88 14.44
N GLY A 84 4.54 3.79 14.72
CA GLY A 84 3.98 2.46 14.53
C GLY A 84 4.29 1.56 15.71
N TRP A 85 3.40 0.62 15.95
CA TRP A 85 3.53 -0.39 16.98
C TRP A 85 3.30 -1.77 16.38
N THR A 86 4.12 -2.72 16.80
CA THR A 86 3.94 -4.12 16.42
C THR A 86 3.97 -4.98 17.68
N TYR A 87 2.94 -5.81 17.83
CA TYR A 87 2.85 -6.80 18.90
C TYR A 87 2.20 -8.08 18.37
N ARG A 88 2.82 -9.23 18.62
CA ARG A 88 2.35 -10.56 18.19
C ARG A 88 2.07 -10.70 16.67
N GLY A 89 2.76 -9.91 15.85
CA GLY A 89 2.60 -9.93 14.39
C GLY A 89 1.47 -9.06 13.86
N PHE A 90 0.78 -8.36 14.74
CA PHE A 90 -0.16 -7.30 14.38
C PHE A 90 0.54 -5.95 14.44
N SER A 91 0.42 -5.16 13.39
CA SER A 91 1.05 -3.84 13.28
C SER A 91 0.02 -2.76 12.98
N ILE A 92 0.09 -1.68 13.73
CA ILE A 92 -0.66 -0.44 13.49
C ILE A 92 0.34 0.67 13.24
N ASN A 93 0.10 1.44 12.18
CA ASN A 93 0.88 2.62 11.83
C ASN A 93 -0.04 3.83 11.75
N LEU A 94 0.31 4.91 12.43
CA LEU A 94 -0.37 6.20 12.36
C LEU A 94 0.58 7.21 11.72
N GLY A 95 0.19 7.74 10.58
CA GLY A 95 0.98 8.70 9.81
C GLY A 95 0.24 10.01 9.61
N PHE A 96 0.97 11.10 9.68
CA PHE A 96 0.48 12.47 9.49
C PHE A 96 1.34 13.15 8.42
N GLY A 97 0.71 13.95 7.56
CA GLY A 97 1.44 14.72 6.56
C GLY A 97 2.45 15.67 7.19
N LEU A 98 3.65 15.76 6.62
CA LEU A 98 4.67 16.72 7.04
C LEU A 98 4.30 18.12 6.53
N PRO A 99 4.03 19.10 7.42
CA PRO A 99 3.77 20.48 7.01
C PRO A 99 5.03 21.06 6.34
N GLY A 100 4.84 21.82 5.26
CA GLY A 100 5.93 22.56 4.60
C GLY A 100 6.75 21.80 3.58
N ILE A 101 6.67 20.47 3.48
CA ILE A 101 7.32 19.66 2.42
C ILE A 101 6.30 19.31 1.33
N ASN A 102 5.28 20.12 1.20
CA ASN A 102 4.27 19.92 0.17
C ASN A 102 4.83 20.29 -1.19
N GLY A 103 4.69 19.36 -2.13
CA GLY A 103 4.96 19.68 -3.52
C GLY A 103 4.20 20.94 -3.94
N ASN A 104 4.74 21.67 -4.90
CA ASN A 104 4.23 22.95 -5.36
C ASN A 104 2.72 22.88 -5.72
N SER A 105 1.85 23.16 -4.72
CA SER A 105 0.40 23.04 -4.87
C SER A 105 -0.19 24.10 -5.80
N SER A 106 0.53 25.20 -6.03
CA SER A 106 0.11 26.23 -6.99
C SER A 106 0.19 25.75 -8.44
N GLN A 107 1.08 24.81 -8.73
CA GLN A 107 1.25 24.26 -10.08
C GLN A 107 0.60 22.89 -10.26
N ARG A 108 0.66 22.03 -9.22
CA ARG A 108 0.22 20.62 -9.28
C ARG A 108 -1.16 20.38 -8.71
N GLY A 109 -1.82 21.43 -8.22
CA GLY A 109 -3.11 21.30 -7.53
C GLY A 109 -2.99 20.67 -6.14
N LYS A 110 -4.10 20.55 -5.44
CA LYS A 110 -4.18 19.95 -4.11
C LYS A 110 -4.63 18.51 -4.21
N SER A 111 -4.00 17.64 -3.43
CA SER A 111 -4.45 16.26 -3.26
C SER A 111 -4.78 15.99 -1.79
N SER A 112 -5.83 15.20 -1.59
CA SER A 112 -6.19 14.66 -0.27
C SER A 112 -6.22 13.15 -0.33
N TRP A 113 -5.87 12.48 0.78
CA TRP A 113 -5.84 11.02 0.81
C TRP A 113 -6.19 10.46 2.18
N LEU A 114 -6.73 9.26 2.15
CA LEU A 114 -6.85 8.35 3.28
C LEU A 114 -6.22 7.03 2.85
N ASP A 115 -5.22 6.57 3.57
CA ASP A 115 -4.51 5.33 3.28
C ASP A 115 -4.40 4.49 4.54
N CYS A 116 -5.32 3.53 4.67
CA CYS A 116 -5.34 2.57 5.76
C CYS A 116 -4.81 1.23 5.25
N GLN A 117 -3.76 0.74 5.89
CA GLN A 117 -3.16 -0.55 5.57
C GLN A 117 -3.05 -1.36 6.86
N MET A 118 -3.55 -2.59 6.81
CA MET A 118 -3.45 -3.56 7.89
C MET A 118 -2.59 -4.73 7.42
N HIS A 119 -1.61 -5.09 8.24
CA HIS A 119 -0.68 -6.16 7.97
C HIS A 119 -0.73 -7.20 9.08
N MET A 120 -1.15 -8.40 8.73
CA MET A 120 -1.17 -9.55 9.63
C MET A 120 -0.12 -10.56 9.15
N TYR A 121 1.05 -10.53 9.78
CA TYR A 121 2.17 -11.37 9.37
C TYR A 121 2.40 -12.51 10.34
N GLY A 122 1.86 -13.69 10.00
CA GLY A 122 2.19 -14.94 10.63
C GLY A 122 3.56 -15.48 10.20
N ARG A 123 3.93 -16.67 10.71
CA ARG A 123 5.16 -17.35 10.27
C ARG A 123 5.03 -17.97 8.89
N ARG A 124 3.90 -18.64 8.64
CA ARG A 124 3.63 -19.36 7.40
C ARG A 124 2.88 -18.52 6.38
N ASN A 125 2.03 -17.64 6.87
CA ASN A 125 1.08 -16.90 6.05
C ASN A 125 1.13 -15.42 6.39
N THR A 126 0.96 -14.59 5.38
CA THR A 126 0.80 -13.14 5.53
C THR A 126 -0.49 -12.69 4.86
N ILE A 127 -1.12 -11.70 5.45
CA ILE A 127 -2.30 -11.04 4.88
C ILE A 127 -2.04 -9.53 4.92
N ASP A 128 -2.09 -8.91 3.77
CA ASP A 128 -2.10 -7.46 3.60
C ASP A 128 -3.52 -7.03 3.20
N VAL A 129 -4.08 -6.05 3.86
CA VAL A 129 -5.38 -5.45 3.52
C VAL A 129 -5.18 -3.96 3.28
N PHE A 130 -5.76 -3.45 2.20
CA PHE A 130 -5.64 -2.06 1.78
C PHE A 130 -7.01 -1.42 1.69
N LEU A 131 -7.13 -0.22 2.22
CA LEU A 131 -8.26 0.68 2.02
C LEU A 131 -7.69 2.07 1.74
N GLN A 132 -7.76 2.48 0.49
CA GLN A 132 -7.14 3.71 0.02
C GLN A 132 -8.16 4.60 -0.69
N ARG A 133 -8.10 5.88 -0.43
CA ARG A 133 -8.83 6.92 -1.13
C ARG A 133 -7.89 8.07 -1.41
N TYR A 134 -7.78 8.42 -2.67
CA TYR A 134 -7.03 9.59 -3.14
C TYR A 134 -7.97 10.49 -3.93
N GLN A 135 -7.81 11.78 -3.80
CA GLN A 135 -8.54 12.79 -4.57
C GLN A 135 -7.58 13.91 -4.96
N GLY A 136 -7.72 14.39 -6.20
CA GLY A 136 -6.84 15.38 -6.82
C GLY A 136 -5.63 14.72 -7.49
N TYR A 137 -5.53 14.90 -8.80
CA TYR A 137 -4.49 14.32 -9.64
C TYR A 137 -3.95 15.36 -10.60
N TYR A 138 -2.70 15.17 -11.03
CA TYR A 138 -2.08 16.00 -12.06
C TYR A 138 -1.33 15.15 -13.08
N ILE A 139 -1.15 15.73 -14.27
CA ILE A 139 -0.27 15.23 -15.33
C ILE A 139 0.98 16.11 -15.33
N GLY A 140 2.16 15.48 -15.46
CA GLY A 140 3.45 16.16 -15.40
C GLY A 140 3.64 17.22 -16.50
N GLN A 141 4.45 18.23 -16.23
CA GLN A 141 4.81 19.29 -17.17
C GLN A 141 5.36 18.70 -18.46
N GLY A 142 4.93 19.26 -19.60
CA GLY A 142 5.37 18.85 -20.95
C GLY A 142 4.97 17.41 -21.34
N LYS A 143 4.10 16.75 -20.56
CA LYS A 143 3.58 15.41 -20.87
C LYS A 143 2.27 15.44 -21.65
N LEU A 144 1.65 16.61 -21.74
CA LEU A 144 0.42 16.84 -22.45
C LEU A 144 0.74 17.58 -23.75
N PRO A 145 0.43 17.01 -24.93
CA PRO A 145 0.66 17.70 -26.20
C PRO A 145 -0.09 19.06 -26.25
N GLY A 146 0.62 20.12 -26.61
CA GLY A 146 0.03 21.47 -26.70
C GLY A 146 -0.19 22.19 -25.35
N TYR A 147 0.31 21.63 -24.23
CA TYR A 147 0.18 22.22 -22.92
C TYR A 147 1.54 22.29 -22.21
N GLU A 148 2.03 23.49 -21.91
CA GLU A 148 3.37 23.68 -21.32
C GLU A 148 3.42 23.51 -19.80
N GLY A 149 2.27 23.62 -19.11
CA GLY A 149 2.17 23.55 -17.67
C GLY A 149 1.90 22.15 -17.11
N TYR A 150 1.51 22.12 -15.84
CA TYR A 150 0.94 20.94 -15.19
C TYR A 150 -0.57 20.98 -15.39
N TYR A 151 -1.15 19.94 -15.99
CA TYR A 151 -2.61 19.77 -15.94
C TYR A 151 -2.97 19.20 -14.59
N ASN A 152 -3.86 19.84 -13.84
CA ASN A 152 -4.35 19.34 -12.56
C ASN A 152 -5.88 19.25 -12.56
N ASP A 153 -6.38 18.24 -11.87
CA ASP A 153 -7.80 18.00 -11.70
C ASP A 153 -8.08 17.51 -10.27
N GLU A 154 -8.57 18.41 -9.44
CA GLU A 154 -8.85 18.14 -8.02
C GLU A 154 -10.14 17.30 -7.81
N ALA A 155 -10.96 17.13 -8.86
CA ALA A 155 -12.22 16.38 -8.79
C ALA A 155 -12.02 14.87 -8.99
N ILE A 156 -10.93 14.44 -9.62
CA ILE A 156 -10.64 13.01 -9.83
C ILE A 156 -10.45 12.30 -8.50
N LYS A 157 -11.20 11.23 -8.31
CA LYS A 157 -11.19 10.38 -7.10
C LYS A 157 -10.80 8.95 -7.46
N VAL A 158 -9.81 8.41 -6.75
CA VAL A 158 -9.42 7.00 -6.84
C VAL A 158 -9.66 6.33 -5.50
N ARG A 159 -10.33 5.19 -5.52
CA ARG A 159 -10.52 4.34 -4.35
C ARG A 159 -10.01 2.95 -4.65
N THR A 160 -9.25 2.39 -3.73
CA THR A 160 -8.73 1.04 -3.85
C THR A 160 -9.04 0.28 -2.56
N PHE A 161 -9.57 -0.90 -2.72
CA PHE A 161 -9.81 -1.84 -1.63
C PHE A 161 -9.35 -3.22 -2.05
N GLY A 162 -8.68 -3.92 -1.17
CA GLY A 162 -8.26 -5.29 -1.50
C GLY A 162 -7.42 -5.95 -0.45
N GLY A 163 -7.03 -7.18 -0.75
CA GLY A 163 -6.21 -7.99 0.10
C GLY A 163 -5.28 -8.91 -0.69
N ILE A 164 -4.14 -9.21 -0.09
CA ILE A 164 -3.14 -10.13 -0.60
C ILE A 164 -2.87 -11.16 0.49
N TYR A 165 -3.15 -12.43 0.20
CA TYR A 165 -2.76 -13.55 1.03
C TYR A 165 -1.52 -14.21 0.42
N THR A 166 -0.45 -14.37 1.18
CA THR A 166 0.78 -15.02 0.74
C THR A 166 1.18 -16.13 1.70
N HIS A 167 1.40 -17.33 1.18
CA HIS A 167 2.01 -18.45 1.88
C HIS A 167 3.53 -18.44 1.67
N ILE A 168 4.27 -18.68 2.75
CA ILE A 168 5.73 -18.71 2.80
C ILE A 168 6.16 -20.18 2.90
N HIS A 169 6.73 -20.74 1.84
CA HIS A 169 7.11 -22.15 1.80
C HIS A 169 8.21 -22.48 2.82
N ASN A 170 9.31 -21.73 2.81
CA ASN A 170 10.44 -21.91 3.73
C ASN A 170 10.29 -21.07 5.02
N TRP A 171 9.12 -21.10 5.61
CA TRP A 171 8.76 -20.30 6.79
C TRP A 171 9.64 -20.58 8.02
N LYS A 172 10.32 -21.74 8.10
CA LYS A 172 11.21 -22.09 9.21
C LYS A 172 12.49 -21.27 9.22
N ARG A 173 13.01 -20.89 8.03
CA ARG A 173 14.30 -20.22 7.87
C ARG A 173 14.22 -18.83 7.25
N TYR A 174 13.18 -18.53 6.53
CA TYR A 174 12.96 -17.24 5.88
C TYR A 174 11.95 -16.40 6.68
N SER A 175 12.30 -15.16 6.99
CA SER A 175 11.41 -14.20 7.63
C SER A 175 10.92 -13.16 6.64
N PHE A 176 9.62 -13.21 6.32
CA PHE A 176 8.97 -12.17 5.54
C PHE A 176 8.78 -10.87 6.34
N ARG A 177 8.71 -10.98 7.66
CA ARG A 177 8.44 -9.89 8.62
C ARG A 177 9.65 -8.98 8.87
N PHE A 178 10.80 -9.50 8.59
CA PHE A 178 12.09 -8.93 8.91
C PHE A 178 12.27 -7.47 8.44
N GLY A 179 11.93 -7.13 7.18
CA GLY A 179 12.00 -5.75 6.68
C GLY A 179 10.72 -4.93 6.89
N ALA A 180 9.57 -5.60 7.06
CA ALA A 180 8.27 -4.94 7.10
C ALA A 180 7.82 -4.51 8.50
N THR A 181 7.90 -5.41 9.47
CA THR A 181 7.42 -5.17 10.85
C THR A 181 8.52 -5.05 11.88
N GLN A 182 9.75 -5.45 11.53
CA GLN A 182 10.96 -5.36 12.37
C GLN A 182 10.85 -6.05 13.76
N ASP A 183 9.89 -6.96 13.91
CA ASP A 183 9.70 -7.74 15.12
C ASP A 183 10.36 -9.13 15.05
N GLU A 184 11.16 -9.35 14.01
CA GLU A 184 12.02 -10.50 13.82
C GLU A 184 13.42 -10.07 13.34
N PHE A 185 14.42 -10.85 13.69
CA PHE A 185 15.79 -10.70 13.25
C PHE A 185 16.21 -11.92 12.44
N GLN A 186 16.59 -11.72 11.18
CA GLN A 186 17.17 -12.74 10.33
C GLN A 186 18.66 -12.83 10.61
N LYS A 187 19.15 -13.98 11.11
CA LYS A 187 20.56 -14.20 11.50
C LYS A 187 21.44 -14.66 10.36
N ARG A 188 20.87 -15.43 9.42
CA ARG A 188 21.55 -16.02 8.26
C ARG A 188 20.72 -15.77 7.02
N SER A 189 21.40 -15.60 5.91
CA SER A 189 20.75 -15.45 4.60
C SER A 189 19.85 -16.65 4.29
N SER A 190 18.67 -16.38 3.79
CA SER A 190 17.69 -17.40 3.42
C SER A 190 16.67 -16.85 2.44
N GLY A 191 16.11 -17.74 1.63
CA GLY A 191 15.04 -17.41 0.71
C GLY A 191 13.87 -18.36 0.83
N SER A 192 12.76 -17.99 0.18
CA SER A 192 11.54 -18.77 0.15
C SER A 192 10.77 -18.57 -1.13
N LEU A 193 10.19 -19.65 -1.64
CA LEU A 193 9.06 -19.56 -2.57
C LEU A 193 7.87 -18.92 -1.84
N LEU A 194 7.17 -18.02 -2.53
CA LEU A 194 5.99 -17.29 -2.05
C LEU A 194 4.86 -17.57 -3.03
N TYR A 195 3.67 -17.90 -2.53
CA TYR A 195 2.50 -18.10 -3.38
C TYR A 195 1.22 -17.80 -2.63
N GLY A 196 0.19 -17.41 -3.37
CA GLY A 196 -1.06 -17.02 -2.73
C GLY A 196 -2.08 -16.46 -3.69
N MET A 197 -2.93 -15.56 -3.16
CA MET A 197 -4.03 -14.94 -3.88
C MET A 197 -4.01 -13.43 -3.69
N THR A 198 -4.38 -12.74 -4.75
CA THR A 198 -4.60 -11.29 -4.76
C THR A 198 -6.05 -11.03 -5.15
N VAL A 199 -6.72 -10.18 -4.37
CA VAL A 199 -8.05 -9.63 -4.69
C VAL A 199 -7.97 -8.13 -4.53
N LEU A 200 -8.22 -7.39 -5.59
CA LEU A 200 -8.15 -5.95 -5.60
C LEU A 200 -9.33 -5.35 -6.36
N TYR A 201 -10.01 -4.43 -5.73
CA TYR A 201 -11.01 -3.56 -6.34
C TYR A 201 -10.46 -2.15 -6.47
N SER A 202 -10.67 -1.53 -7.61
CA SER A 202 -10.28 -0.16 -7.90
C SER A 202 -11.41 0.59 -8.58
N LEU A 203 -11.59 1.83 -8.16
CA LEU A 203 -12.55 2.76 -8.71
C LEU A 203 -11.85 4.07 -9.02
N VAL A 204 -11.84 4.48 -10.27
CA VAL A 204 -11.53 5.84 -10.70
C VAL A 204 -12.82 6.52 -11.09
N LYS A 205 -13.08 7.71 -10.55
CA LYS A 205 -14.26 8.47 -10.90
C LYS A 205 -14.03 9.98 -10.84
N LYS A 206 -14.81 10.69 -11.63
CA LYS A 206 -15.05 12.12 -11.52
C LYS A 206 -16.56 12.33 -11.50
N ASP A 207 -17.05 13.11 -10.53
CA ASP A 207 -18.47 13.39 -10.43
C ASP A 207 -18.82 14.43 -11.51
N ASP A 208 -19.97 14.31 -12.13
CA ASP A 208 -20.59 15.23 -13.09
C ASP A 208 -19.90 15.41 -14.46
N GLU A 209 -18.68 14.92 -14.66
CA GLU A 209 -17.94 15.04 -15.92
C GLU A 209 -17.18 13.74 -16.24
N GLY A 210 -16.53 13.70 -17.41
CA GLY A 210 -15.58 12.64 -17.75
C GLY A 210 -14.27 12.77 -16.99
N ILE A 211 -13.58 11.65 -16.80
CA ILE A 211 -12.30 11.57 -16.08
C ILE A 211 -11.24 12.46 -16.72
N ALA A 212 -11.26 12.59 -18.05
CA ALA A 212 -10.35 13.48 -18.76
C ALA A 212 -11.12 14.67 -19.35
N HIS A 213 -10.49 15.86 -19.39
CA HIS A 213 -11.06 17.02 -20.04
C HIS A 213 -11.09 16.81 -21.56
N PRO A 214 -12.16 17.22 -22.28
CA PRO A 214 -12.29 17.02 -23.75
C PRO A 214 -11.14 17.62 -24.57
N GLY A 215 -10.51 18.70 -24.07
CA GLY A 215 -9.37 19.34 -24.73
C GLY A 215 -8.04 18.61 -24.60
N ILE A 216 -7.98 17.48 -23.88
CA ILE A 216 -6.73 16.71 -23.76
C ILE A 216 -6.59 15.80 -24.97
N ALA A 217 -5.63 16.13 -25.83
CA ALA A 217 -5.32 15.32 -27.01
C ALA A 217 -5.04 13.86 -26.63
N GLY A 218 -5.64 12.92 -27.34
CA GLY A 218 -5.49 11.50 -27.14
C GLY A 218 -6.30 10.89 -25.98
N LEU A 219 -7.06 11.68 -25.22
CA LEU A 219 -7.91 11.19 -24.12
C LEU A 219 -9.41 11.56 -24.34
N ALA A 220 -9.78 11.95 -25.55
CA ALA A 220 -11.15 12.40 -25.86
C ALA A 220 -12.23 11.39 -25.47
N ARG A 221 -11.96 10.09 -25.61
CA ARG A 221 -12.89 9.01 -25.19
C ARG A 221 -13.24 9.06 -23.69
N TYR A 222 -12.30 9.49 -22.84
CA TYR A 222 -12.48 9.55 -21.38
C TYR A 222 -13.20 10.84 -20.94
N SER A 223 -13.49 11.76 -21.84
CA SER A 223 -14.31 12.93 -21.54
C SER A 223 -15.77 12.58 -21.27
N GLU A 224 -16.22 11.42 -21.76
CA GLU A 224 -17.57 10.90 -21.49
C GLU A 224 -17.60 9.84 -20.39
N VAL A 225 -16.45 9.28 -20.02
CA VAL A 225 -16.34 8.24 -18.99
C VAL A 225 -16.18 8.87 -17.62
N GLY A 226 -17.26 8.87 -16.84
CA GLY A 226 -17.25 9.42 -15.48
C GLY A 226 -16.75 8.45 -14.42
N ARG A 227 -16.72 7.13 -14.74
CA ARG A 227 -16.39 6.10 -13.76
C ARG A 227 -15.80 4.86 -14.40
N ILE A 228 -14.70 4.36 -13.84
CA ILE A 228 -14.07 3.08 -14.19
C ILE A 228 -13.98 2.23 -12.92
N ASN A 229 -14.62 1.06 -12.93
CA ASN A 229 -14.52 0.05 -11.86
C ASN A 229 -13.67 -1.11 -12.37
N THR A 230 -12.82 -1.64 -11.53
CA THR A 230 -11.98 -2.79 -11.88
C THR A 230 -11.86 -3.74 -10.70
N TRP A 231 -12.11 -5.02 -10.92
CA TRP A 231 -11.76 -6.11 -10.04
C TRP A 231 -10.60 -6.89 -10.63
N ASN A 232 -9.59 -7.16 -9.83
CA ASN A 232 -8.44 -7.99 -10.20
C ASN A 232 -8.33 -9.13 -9.18
N ILE A 233 -8.53 -10.35 -9.64
CA ILE A 233 -8.55 -11.55 -8.79
C ILE A 233 -7.68 -12.60 -9.43
N GLY A 234 -6.69 -13.13 -8.71
CA GLY A 234 -5.85 -14.18 -9.27
C GLY A 234 -4.77 -14.70 -8.33
N PRO A 235 -4.25 -15.89 -8.64
CA PRO A 235 -3.12 -16.45 -7.94
C PRO A 235 -1.84 -15.66 -8.23
N HIS A 236 -0.93 -15.66 -7.27
CA HIS A 236 0.43 -15.17 -7.47
C HIS A 236 1.45 -16.21 -7.01
N ILE A 237 2.62 -16.15 -7.64
CA ILE A 237 3.79 -16.92 -7.28
C ILE A 237 5.02 -16.02 -7.35
N GLY A 238 5.99 -16.27 -6.49
CA GLY A 238 7.19 -15.46 -6.44
C GLY A 238 8.27 -16.03 -5.56
N TYR A 239 9.32 -15.27 -5.39
CA TYR A 239 10.43 -15.63 -4.54
C TYR A 239 10.91 -14.43 -3.74
N GLY A 240 11.27 -14.69 -2.48
CA GLY A 240 11.88 -13.71 -1.59
C GLY A 240 13.22 -14.21 -1.07
N TYR A 241 14.17 -13.31 -0.91
CA TYR A 241 15.48 -13.61 -0.37
C TYR A 241 15.94 -12.50 0.56
N ASN A 242 16.45 -12.90 1.74
CA ASN A 242 17.09 -12.01 2.70
C ASN A 242 18.59 -12.33 2.73
N TRP A 243 19.39 -11.38 2.33
CA TRP A 243 20.84 -11.44 2.40
C TRP A 243 21.31 -10.74 3.65
N ILE A 244 22.04 -11.46 4.51
CA ILE A 244 22.61 -10.98 5.77
C ILE A 244 24.12 -10.90 5.60
N PHE A 245 24.67 -9.74 5.87
CA PHE A 245 26.10 -9.47 5.81
C PHE A 245 26.56 -8.67 7.02
N LEU A 246 27.85 -8.76 7.32
CA LEU A 246 28.43 -8.12 8.50
C LEU A 246 27.64 -8.37 9.81
N LYS A 247 27.02 -9.56 9.91
CA LYS A 247 26.22 -10.08 11.04
C LYS A 247 24.90 -9.32 11.32
N ARG A 248 24.78 -8.03 11.00
CA ARG A 248 23.66 -7.17 11.41
C ARG A 248 23.06 -6.35 10.29
N TRP A 249 23.79 -6.19 9.17
CA TRP A 249 23.28 -5.53 7.98
C TRP A 249 22.51 -6.49 7.10
N TYR A 250 21.53 -5.97 6.42
CA TYR A 250 20.70 -6.79 5.55
C TYR A 250 20.23 -6.07 4.29
N LEU A 251 19.99 -6.89 3.29
CA LEU A 251 19.26 -6.53 2.09
C LEU A 251 18.23 -7.64 1.83
N GLY A 252 16.96 -7.28 1.76
CA GLY A 252 15.86 -8.18 1.43
C GLY A 252 15.20 -7.78 0.13
N ALA A 253 14.86 -8.74 -0.69
CA ALA A 253 14.07 -8.53 -1.88
C ALA A 253 13.02 -9.65 -2.03
N ALA A 254 11.83 -9.28 -2.50
CA ALA A 254 10.81 -10.26 -2.89
C ALA A 254 10.06 -9.76 -4.12
N VAL A 255 9.80 -10.66 -5.06
CA VAL A 255 8.99 -10.38 -6.24
C VAL A 255 7.93 -11.47 -6.35
N ASN A 256 6.67 -11.07 -6.44
CA ASN A 256 5.54 -11.93 -6.75
C ASN A 256 4.94 -11.50 -8.08
N MET A 257 4.67 -12.46 -8.95
CA MET A 257 3.98 -12.26 -10.22
C MET A 257 2.63 -12.94 -10.14
N ALA A 258 1.60 -12.32 -10.70
CA ALA A 258 0.25 -12.87 -10.77
C ALA A 258 -0.29 -12.77 -12.20
N ALA A 259 -1.13 -13.74 -12.55
CA ALA A 259 -2.07 -13.64 -13.64
C ALA A 259 -3.44 -13.42 -13.02
N THR A 260 -3.98 -12.21 -13.13
CA THR A 260 -5.25 -11.85 -12.53
C THR A 260 -6.35 -11.80 -13.57
N LEU A 261 -7.50 -12.41 -13.27
CA LEU A 261 -8.74 -12.10 -13.98
C LEU A 261 -9.13 -10.66 -13.63
N SER A 262 -9.10 -9.81 -14.62
CA SER A 262 -9.50 -8.41 -14.50
C SER A 262 -10.92 -8.24 -15.08
N LEU A 263 -11.87 -7.90 -14.22
CA LEU A 263 -13.22 -7.54 -14.62
C LEU A 263 -13.35 -6.03 -14.49
N TYR A 264 -13.60 -5.35 -15.60
CA TYR A 264 -13.71 -3.90 -15.58
C TYR A 264 -14.98 -3.40 -16.26
N GLN A 265 -15.44 -2.25 -15.80
CA GLN A 265 -16.65 -1.57 -16.24
C GLN A 265 -16.37 -0.08 -16.37
N GLU A 266 -16.72 0.50 -17.49
CA GLU A 266 -16.68 1.94 -17.70
C GLU A 266 -18.14 2.44 -17.79
N ASN A 267 -18.44 3.49 -17.04
CA ASN A 267 -19.78 4.09 -17.03
C ASN A 267 -19.67 5.56 -17.45
N LYS A 268 -20.64 6.03 -18.21
CA LYS A 268 -20.71 7.44 -18.63
C LYS A 268 -20.86 8.38 -17.43
N GLY A 269 -20.33 9.59 -17.54
CA GLY A 269 -20.56 10.66 -16.57
C GLY A 269 -21.99 11.19 -16.69
N MET A 270 -22.55 11.66 -15.57
CA MET A 270 -23.93 12.20 -15.53
C MET A 270 -24.10 13.48 -16.36
N GLY A 271 -23.01 14.18 -16.68
CA GLY A 271 -23.00 15.38 -17.53
C GLY A 271 -22.70 15.13 -19.01
N SER A 272 -22.66 13.88 -19.47
CA SER A 272 -22.45 13.59 -20.90
C SER A 272 -23.60 14.13 -21.74
N PRO A 273 -23.33 14.98 -22.73
CA PRO A 273 -24.40 15.54 -23.61
C PRO A 273 -25.06 14.49 -24.48
N ASN A 274 -24.55 13.27 -24.53
CA ASN A 274 -25.10 12.20 -25.34
C ASN A 274 -25.42 10.97 -24.49
N PRO A 275 -26.66 10.79 -23.97
CA PRO A 275 -27.08 9.64 -23.20
C PRO A 275 -27.17 8.34 -23.98
N GLU A 276 -27.12 8.40 -25.32
CA GLU A 276 -27.12 7.20 -26.16
C GLU A 276 -25.83 6.37 -25.92
N PRO A 277 -25.93 5.04 -25.84
CA PRO A 277 -24.78 4.18 -25.75
C PRO A 277 -23.97 4.27 -27.05
N GLY A 278 -22.89 5.08 -27.00
CA GLY A 278 -21.86 4.99 -28.04
C GLY A 278 -21.25 3.58 -28.04
N PRO A 279 -20.49 3.18 -29.06
CA PRO A 279 -19.91 1.84 -29.17
C PRO A 279 -18.95 1.49 -28.02
N TYR A 280 -18.75 2.39 -27.10
CA TYR A 280 -17.86 2.28 -25.95
C TYR A 280 -18.71 2.17 -24.67
N LEU A 281 -18.81 0.95 -24.11
CA LEU A 281 -18.70 0.77 -22.67
C LEU A 281 -19.98 0.81 -21.82
N THR A 282 -20.98 0.07 -22.19
CA THR A 282 -22.03 -0.38 -21.28
C THR A 282 -21.94 -1.91 -21.12
N GLY A 283 -20.91 -2.40 -20.45
CA GLY A 283 -20.74 -3.83 -20.24
C GLY A 283 -19.60 -4.13 -19.27
N THR A 284 -19.64 -5.29 -18.68
CA THR A 284 -18.51 -5.84 -17.94
C THR A 284 -17.59 -6.52 -18.94
N HIS A 285 -16.36 -6.08 -18.99
CA HIS A 285 -15.30 -6.68 -19.78
C HIS A 285 -14.42 -7.54 -18.88
N ALA A 286 -13.95 -8.66 -19.42
CA ALA A 286 -13.04 -9.57 -18.73
C ALA A 286 -11.74 -9.70 -19.52
N ASP A 287 -10.62 -9.62 -18.84
CA ASP A 287 -9.28 -9.81 -19.43
C ASP A 287 -8.37 -10.53 -18.41
N ILE A 288 -7.32 -11.19 -18.89
CA ILE A 288 -6.25 -11.70 -18.04
C ILE A 288 -5.14 -10.67 -18.00
N ALA A 289 -4.99 -10.05 -16.87
CA ALA A 289 -4.01 -8.99 -16.66
C ALA A 289 -2.82 -9.50 -15.82
N PRO A 290 -1.59 -9.36 -16.31
CA PRO A 290 -0.42 -9.61 -15.47
C PRO A 290 -0.33 -8.56 -14.38
N SER A 291 0.06 -8.99 -13.18
CA SER A 291 0.38 -8.08 -12.09
C SER A 291 1.68 -8.50 -11.39
N ALA A 292 2.33 -7.55 -10.75
CA ALA A 292 3.56 -7.81 -10.01
C ALA A 292 3.59 -7.00 -8.71
N ILE A 293 4.19 -7.61 -7.67
CA ILE A 293 4.46 -6.96 -6.40
C ILE A 293 5.94 -7.11 -6.11
N GLY A 294 6.66 -6.01 -6.11
CA GLY A 294 8.04 -5.92 -5.69
C GLY A 294 8.16 -5.40 -4.27
N ARG A 295 9.01 -5.99 -3.45
CA ARG A 295 9.36 -5.52 -2.10
C ARG A 295 10.86 -5.48 -1.97
N LEU A 296 11.37 -4.38 -1.43
CA LEU A 296 12.77 -4.21 -1.09
C LEU A 296 12.87 -3.76 0.36
N ALA A 297 13.87 -4.27 1.06
CA ALA A 297 14.18 -3.87 2.41
C ALA A 297 15.70 -3.80 2.59
N ALA A 298 16.20 -2.76 3.19
CA ALA A 298 17.61 -2.65 3.55
C ALA A 298 17.73 -2.01 4.93
N GLY A 299 18.70 -2.43 5.71
CA GLY A 299 18.85 -1.85 7.03
C GLY A 299 19.89 -2.50 7.91
N TYR A 300 19.84 -2.08 9.15
CA TYR A 300 20.67 -2.57 10.24
C TYR A 300 19.80 -2.96 11.43
N ASN A 301 20.04 -4.13 12.00
CA ASN A 301 19.36 -4.61 13.19
C ASN A 301 20.34 -4.84 14.34
N SER A 302 20.08 -4.20 15.48
CA SER A 302 20.68 -4.51 16.77
C SER A 302 19.73 -5.35 17.63
N ASP A 303 20.14 -5.72 18.83
CA ASP A 303 19.31 -6.50 19.77
C ASP A 303 18.17 -5.67 20.36
N ARG A 304 18.28 -4.32 20.33
CA ARG A 304 17.33 -3.39 20.95
C ARG A 304 16.74 -2.36 20.01
N TRP A 305 17.40 -2.06 18.90
CA TRP A 305 16.99 -1.05 17.92
C TRP A 305 17.38 -1.46 16.52
N GLY A 306 16.76 -0.87 15.52
CA GLY A 306 17.07 -1.07 14.11
C GLY A 306 16.71 0.15 13.28
N VAL A 307 17.32 0.24 12.10
CA VAL A 307 16.99 1.22 11.07
C VAL A 307 16.69 0.47 9.79
N ALA A 308 15.59 0.82 9.12
CA ALA A 308 15.18 0.17 7.90
C ALA A 308 14.74 1.17 6.83
N PHE A 309 15.12 0.87 5.61
CA PHE A 309 14.48 1.35 4.41
C PHE A 309 13.57 0.23 3.89
N TYR A 310 12.33 0.55 3.57
CA TYR A 310 11.36 -0.41 3.04
C TYR A 310 10.61 0.19 1.85
N TYR A 311 10.54 -0.54 0.75
CA TYR A 311 9.86 -0.12 -0.47
C TYR A 311 8.96 -1.24 -0.97
N VAL A 312 7.73 -0.90 -1.32
CA VAL A 312 6.77 -1.80 -1.95
C VAL A 312 6.24 -1.15 -3.22
N HIS A 313 6.29 -1.88 -4.29
CA HIS A 313 5.69 -1.48 -5.56
C HIS A 313 4.71 -2.55 -6.03
N HIS A 314 3.52 -2.10 -6.39
CA HIS A 314 2.45 -2.95 -6.87
C HIS A 314 1.99 -2.43 -8.23
N THR A 315 1.99 -3.27 -9.25
CA THR A 315 1.54 -2.90 -10.58
C THR A 315 0.56 -3.93 -11.13
N HIS A 316 -0.50 -3.45 -11.78
CA HIS A 316 -1.45 -4.24 -12.54
C HIS A 316 -1.47 -3.70 -13.97
N LEU A 317 -1.19 -4.56 -14.92
CA LEU A 317 -1.10 -4.22 -16.34
C LEU A 317 -2.36 -4.73 -17.05
N ASN A 318 -3.39 -3.91 -17.12
CA ASN A 318 -4.55 -4.19 -17.96
C ASN A 318 -4.42 -3.43 -19.29
N ARG A 319 -4.80 -4.04 -20.40
CA ARG A 319 -4.72 -3.42 -21.75
C ARG A 319 -5.64 -2.23 -21.93
N SER A 320 -6.77 -2.24 -21.25
CA SER A 320 -7.79 -1.21 -21.39
C SER A 320 -7.70 -0.11 -20.34
N TYR A 321 -7.05 -0.40 -19.22
CA TYR A 321 -6.87 0.49 -18.10
C TYR A 321 -5.69 0.00 -17.26
N ILE A 322 -4.65 0.77 -17.21
CA ILE A 322 -3.49 0.43 -16.37
C ILE A 322 -3.59 1.22 -15.07
N GLY A 323 -4.10 0.56 -14.04
CA GLY A 323 -3.92 1.00 -12.68
C GLY A 323 -2.55 0.59 -12.19
N GLN A 324 -1.62 1.51 -12.07
CA GLN A 324 -0.39 1.27 -11.32
C GLN A 324 -0.59 1.78 -9.90
N TYR A 325 -0.61 0.87 -8.95
CA TYR A 325 -0.63 1.21 -7.54
C TYR A 325 0.78 1.06 -7.00
N THR A 326 1.41 2.16 -6.74
CA THR A 326 2.70 2.15 -6.09
C THR A 326 2.51 2.72 -4.69
N SER A 327 2.63 1.88 -3.70
CA SER A 327 2.78 2.32 -2.32
C SER A 327 4.24 2.16 -1.94
N GLY A 328 4.98 3.23 -1.98
CA GLY A 328 6.33 3.29 -1.42
C GLY A 328 6.25 3.80 0.01
N SER A 329 6.74 3.04 0.98
CA SER A 329 7.03 3.56 2.31
C SER A 329 8.52 3.45 2.57
N VAL A 330 9.12 4.57 2.89
CA VAL A 330 10.47 4.63 3.45
C VAL A 330 10.27 4.78 4.95
N GLY A 331 10.62 3.77 5.69
CA GLY A 331 10.45 3.76 7.13
C GLY A 331 11.76 3.50 7.85
#